data_771d3eb384046eb3cf4897fed46327d4
#
_entry.id   771d3eb384046eb3cf4897fed46327d4
#
_cell.length_a   1.000
_cell.length_b   1.000
_cell.length_c   1.000
_cell.angle_alpha   90.00
_cell.angle_beta   90.00
_cell.angle_gamma   90.00
#
_symmetry.space_group_name_H-M   'P 1'
#
loop_
_entity.id
_entity.type
_entity.pdbx_description
1 polymer ?
#
loop_
_entity_poly.entity_id
_entity_poly.type
_entity_poly.pdbx_seq_one_letter_code
_entity_poly.pdbx_strand_id
1 'polypeptide(L)' 'MKISAIVTLKKDVLDPQGKVVHQALNGMGFSTVKEVRQGKYFEIEIDEKDKKKAEEKAEDMCKKLLANLIIEDFKISKL' A
#
# COMPACT_ATOMS: atom_id res chain seq x y z
N MET A 1 -9.67 -11.72 13.60
CA MET A 1 -9.03 -12.04 12.31
C MET A 1 -8.10 -10.90 11.91
N LYS A 2 -6.92 -11.21 11.43
CA LYS A 2 -5.98 -10.19 10.94
C LYS A 2 -6.07 -10.06 9.43
N ILE A 3 -6.15 -8.83 8.97
CA ILE A 3 -6.22 -8.47 7.56
C ILE A 3 -5.08 -7.49 7.27
N SER A 4 -4.41 -7.66 6.15
CA SER A 4 -3.44 -6.68 5.68
C SER A 4 -4.06 -5.79 4.60
N ALA A 5 -3.67 -4.55 4.59
CA ALA A 5 -4.01 -3.61 3.52
C ALA A 5 -2.73 -2.97 3.00
N ILE A 6 -2.49 -3.09 1.72
CA ILE A 6 -1.36 -2.46 1.05
C ILE A 6 -1.91 -1.33 0.20
N VAL A 7 -1.42 -0.12 0.44
CA VAL A 7 -1.87 1.09 -0.25
C VAL A 7 -0.70 1.65 -1.04
N THR A 8 -0.88 1.80 -2.34
CA THR A 8 0.18 2.30 -3.24
C THR A 8 -0.38 3.38 -4.14
N LEU A 9 0.49 4.29 -4.58
CA LEU A 9 0.11 5.28 -5.57
C LEU A 9 -0.21 4.59 -6.90
N LYS A 10 -1.20 5.12 -7.61
CA LYS A 10 -1.50 4.67 -8.97
C LYS A 10 -0.29 4.87 -9.86
N LYS A 11 -0.15 4.02 -10.89
CA LYS A 11 1.03 4.02 -11.77
C LYS A 11 1.28 5.39 -12.42
N ASP A 12 0.22 6.11 -12.73
CA ASP A 12 0.32 7.41 -13.40
C ASP A 12 0.66 8.55 -12.44
N VAL A 13 0.66 8.30 -11.14
CA VAL A 13 0.94 9.32 -10.14
C VAL A 13 2.43 9.30 -9.80
N LEU A 14 3.05 10.47 -9.83
CA LEU A 14 4.45 10.61 -9.44
C LEU A 14 4.61 10.27 -7.96
N ASP A 15 5.65 9.49 -7.65
CA ASP A 15 6.03 9.15 -6.29
C ASP A 15 7.34 9.86 -5.92
N PRO A 16 7.26 11.04 -5.26
CA PRO A 16 8.46 11.79 -4.92
C PRO A 16 9.37 11.05 -3.95
N GLN A 17 8.79 10.32 -2.99
CA GLN A 17 9.58 9.55 -2.02
C GLN A 17 10.29 8.38 -2.66
N GLY A 18 9.61 7.65 -3.54
CA GLY A 18 10.22 6.57 -4.29
C GLY A 18 11.34 7.06 -5.18
N LYS A 19 11.19 8.24 -5.75
CA LYS A 19 12.21 8.84 -6.59
C LYS A 19 13.47 9.20 -5.79
N VAL A 20 13.31 9.75 -4.61
CA VAL A 20 14.43 10.06 -3.70
C VAL A 20 15.17 8.79 -3.30
N VAL A 21 14.42 7.73 -2.95
CA VAL A 21 15.03 6.43 -2.61
C VAL A 21 15.80 5.87 -3.80
N HIS A 22 15.22 5.96 -4.99
CA HIS A 22 15.90 5.51 -6.22
C HIS A 22 17.21 6.24 -6.44
N GLN A 23 17.23 7.55 -6.30
CA GLN A 23 18.44 8.36 -6.45
C GLN A 23 19.51 7.98 -5.41
N ALA A 24 19.08 7.77 -4.17
CA ALA A 24 19.99 7.36 -3.09
C ALA A 24 20.61 5.99 -3.38
N LEU A 25 19.83 5.04 -3.88
CA LEU A 25 20.32 3.72 -4.23
C LEU A 25 21.33 3.78 -5.38
N ASN A 26 21.06 4.59 -6.38
CA ASN A 26 22.02 4.81 -7.48
C ASN A 26 23.33 5.39 -6.96
N GLY A 27 23.26 6.33 -6.04
CA GLY A 27 24.45 6.92 -5.40
C GLY A 27 25.26 5.93 -4.59
N MET A 28 24.61 4.87 -4.11
CA MET A 28 25.25 3.80 -3.35
C MET A 28 25.81 2.67 -4.21
N GLY A 29 25.70 2.77 -5.52
CA GLY A 29 26.22 1.78 -6.45
C GLY A 29 25.20 0.79 -7.00
N PHE A 30 23.93 0.92 -6.65
CA PHE A 30 22.87 0.03 -7.17
C PHE A 30 22.32 0.57 -8.48
N SER A 31 23.19 0.62 -9.50
CA SER A 31 22.89 1.24 -10.78
C SER A 31 21.89 0.47 -11.65
N THR A 32 21.60 -0.79 -11.29
CA THR A 32 20.64 -1.61 -12.03
C THR A 32 19.19 -1.38 -11.58
N VAL A 33 18.97 -0.62 -10.52
CA VAL A 33 17.63 -0.27 -10.06
C VAL A 33 17.03 0.74 -11.03
N LYS A 34 15.90 0.38 -11.64
CA LYS A 34 15.23 1.23 -12.64
C LYS A 34 14.15 2.10 -12.06
N GLU A 35 13.49 1.63 -11.02
CA GLU A 35 12.36 2.34 -10.41
C GLU A 35 12.19 1.90 -8.98
N VAL A 36 11.79 2.83 -8.11
CA VAL A 36 11.38 2.54 -6.75
C VAL A 36 10.04 3.22 -6.51
N ARG A 37 9.08 2.44 -6.02
CA ARG A 37 7.75 2.93 -5.64
C ARG A 37 7.56 2.63 -4.16
N GLN A 38 7.03 3.58 -3.43
CA GLN A 38 6.81 3.45 -1.99
C GLN A 38 5.31 3.44 -1.69
N GLY A 39 4.92 2.63 -0.72
CA GLY A 39 3.53 2.54 -0.32
C GLY A 39 3.40 2.40 1.18
N LYS A 40 2.18 2.13 1.62
CA LYS A 40 1.85 1.93 3.03
C LYS A 40 1.37 0.50 3.24
N TYR A 41 1.69 -0.05 4.40
CA TYR A 41 1.23 -1.37 4.81
C TYR A 41 0.51 -1.25 6.15
N PHE A 42 -0.72 -1.75 6.22
CA PHE A 42 -1.50 -1.77 7.45
C PHE A 42 -1.80 -3.20 7.85
N GLU A 43 -1.63 -3.51 9.13
CA GLU A 43 -2.16 -4.73 9.73
C GLU A 43 -3.36 -4.34 10.58
N ILE A 44 -4.50 -4.96 10.30
CA ILE A 44 -5.74 -4.63 10.97
C ILE A 44 -6.27 -5.88 11.66
N GLU A 45 -6.45 -5.82 12.96
CA GLU A 45 -7.10 -6.88 13.69
C GLU A 45 -8.57 -6.53 13.88
N ILE A 46 -9.44 -7.39 13.35
CA ILE A 46 -10.89 -7.15 13.37
C ILE A 46 -11.55 -8.26 14.17
N ASP A 47 -12.41 -7.87 15.10
CA ASP A 47 -13.20 -8.83 15.88
C ASP A 47 -14.36 -9.34 15.03
N GLU A 48 -14.02 -10.19 14.07
CA GLU A 48 -14.94 -10.80 13.13
C GLU A 48 -14.40 -12.17 12.76
N LYS A 49 -15.26 -13.19 12.80
CA LYS A 49 -14.87 -14.57 12.49
C LYS A 49 -15.09 -14.93 11.03
N ASP A 50 -16.02 -14.27 10.37
CA ASP A 50 -16.33 -14.51 8.97
C ASP A 50 -15.32 -13.75 8.10
N LYS A 51 -14.53 -14.50 7.32
CA LYS A 51 -13.50 -13.93 6.44
C LYS A 51 -14.08 -12.88 5.50
N LYS A 52 -15.21 -13.18 4.87
CA LYS A 52 -15.84 -12.27 3.91
C LYS A 52 -16.26 -10.97 4.57
N LYS A 53 -16.87 -11.04 5.74
CA LYS A 53 -17.28 -9.85 6.50
C LYS A 53 -16.08 -9.03 6.95
N ALA A 54 -15.00 -9.70 7.39
CA ALA A 54 -13.78 -9.00 7.78
C ALA A 54 -13.15 -8.28 6.60
N GLU A 55 -13.09 -8.92 5.44
CA GLU A 55 -12.57 -8.30 4.22
C GLU A 55 -13.41 -7.11 3.77
N GLU A 56 -14.72 -7.22 3.84
CA GLU A 56 -15.63 -6.11 3.52
C GLU A 56 -15.42 -4.91 4.43
N LYS A 57 -15.24 -5.16 5.73
CA LYS A 57 -14.95 -4.09 6.69
C LYS A 57 -13.62 -3.42 6.41
N ALA A 58 -12.58 -4.21 6.12
CA ALA A 58 -11.26 -3.69 5.80
C ALA A 58 -11.28 -2.87 4.50
N GLU A 59 -12.00 -3.36 3.50
CA GLU A 59 -12.17 -2.62 2.24
C GLU A 59 -12.85 -1.27 2.48
N ASP A 60 -13.89 -1.26 3.31
CA ASP A 60 -14.60 -0.03 3.66
C ASP A 60 -13.68 0.96 4.40
N MET A 61 -12.84 0.45 5.30
CA MET A 61 -11.85 1.27 6.00
C MET A 61 -10.88 1.93 5.01
N CYS A 62 -10.41 1.16 4.02
CA CYS A 62 -9.52 1.69 2.99
C CYS A 62 -10.20 2.81 2.21
N LYS A 63 -11.44 2.60 1.80
CA LYS A 63 -12.18 3.59 1.02
C LYS A 63 -12.46 4.87 1.79
N LYS A 64 -12.70 4.74 3.11
CA LYS A 64 -13.10 5.89 3.94
C LYS A 64 -11.93 6.65 4.54
N LEU A 65 -10.80 5.98 4.78
CA LEU A 65 -9.71 6.59 5.53
C LEU A 65 -8.31 6.22 5.04
N LEU A 66 -8.03 4.94 4.81
CA LEU A 66 -6.66 4.47 4.65
C LEU A 66 -6.06 4.79 3.30
N ALA A 67 -6.88 4.90 2.27
CA ALA A 67 -6.43 5.19 0.92
C ALA A 67 -7.15 6.40 0.34
N ASN A 68 -6.42 7.21 -0.41
CA ASN A 68 -7.00 8.28 -1.20
C ASN A 68 -7.26 7.73 -2.61
N LEU A 69 -8.50 7.37 -2.90
CA LEU A 69 -8.86 6.66 -4.14
C LEU A 69 -8.63 7.45 -5.42
N ILE A 70 -8.42 8.77 -5.30
CA ILE A 70 -8.10 9.60 -6.46
C ILE A 70 -6.70 9.30 -6.97
N ILE A 71 -5.76 9.06 -6.06
CA ILE A 71 -4.34 8.89 -6.39
C ILE A 71 -3.75 7.54 -5.94
N GLU A 72 -4.49 6.75 -5.17
CA GLU A 72 -3.99 5.50 -4.59
C GLU A 72 -4.89 4.32 -4.92
N ASP A 73 -4.27 3.15 -5.00
CA ASP A 73 -4.96 1.86 -5.05
C ASP A 73 -4.68 1.11 -3.75
N PHE A 74 -5.52 0.15 -3.43
CA PHE A 74 -5.28 -0.69 -2.26
C PHE A 74 -5.55 -2.16 -2.58
N LYS A 75 -4.90 -3.03 -1.82
CA LYS A 75 -5.09 -4.47 -1.91
C LYS A 75 -5.23 -5.05 -0.51
N ILE A 76 -6.26 -5.86 -0.31
CA ILE A 76 -6.56 -6.48 0.97
C ILE A 76 -6.23 -7.96 0.90
N SER A 77 -5.69 -8.48 1.99
CA SER A 77 -5.34 -9.90 2.10
C SER A 77 -5.54 -10.37 3.52
N LYS A 78 -6.03 -11.59 3.69
CA LYS A 78 -6.09 -12.21 5.01
C LYS A 78 -4.69 -12.68 5.41
N LEU A 79 -4.29 -12.36 6.62
CA LEU A 79 -3.03 -12.83 7.18
C LEU A 79 -3.15 -14.17 7.87
#